data_3a87fe1f7a5a7f07a59f038c7f3ca52b
#
_entry.id   3a87fe1f7a5a7f07a59f038c7f3ca52b
#
_cell.length_a   1.000
_cell.length_b   1.000
_cell.length_c   1.000
_cell.angle_alpha   90.00
_cell.angle_beta   90.00
_cell.angle_gamma   90.00
#
_symmetry.space_group_name_H-M   'P 1'
#
loop_
_entity.id
_entity.type
_entity.pdbx_description
1 polymer ?
#
loop_
_entity_poly.entity_id
_entity_poly.type
_entity_poly.pdbx_seq_one_letter_code
_entity_poly.pdbx_strand_id
1 'polypeptide(L)'
;MCIRDRSSSEKFLKLLGNHFNENYINCVSNQIHSNAIVLGSHSQEWSKTDADGLLGDEYNQNLWVYTADCMPIFFADKRTRNVAALHCGRKGLEKKIIKNLVKIFDTFGTIRDDLLVAIGPAISKEHYLVDKMTLKEFYRKAENKNITVKLTKTKKDLCFSDSNHFKEQNFNQLDLKRSAYRQLLNENIPHTNIDISNLCTYKFNNEFYSWRRSKTISRQWNLICS
;
A
#
# COMPACT_ATOMS: atom_id res chain seq x y z
N MET A 1 -11.98 0.33 4.87
CA MET A 1 -12.22 1.64 5.54
C MET A 1 -10.89 2.34 5.76
N CYS A 2 -10.82 3.65 5.59
CA CYS A 2 -9.59 4.44 5.83
C CYS A 2 -9.89 5.48 6.91
N ILE A 3 -9.14 5.46 7.99
CA ILE A 3 -9.37 6.33 9.16
C ILE A 3 -8.14 7.20 9.38
N ARG A 4 -8.36 8.51 9.60
CA ARG A 4 -7.30 9.47 9.91
C ARG A 4 -7.14 9.61 11.42
N ASP A 5 -5.96 9.32 11.96
CA ASP A 5 -5.69 9.42 13.40
C ASP A 5 -4.34 10.09 13.72
N ARG A 6 -4.32 10.80 14.86
CA ARG A 6 -3.14 11.47 15.45
C ARG A 6 -2.69 10.85 16.78
N SER A 7 -3.46 9.92 17.34
CA SER A 7 -3.14 9.29 18.62
C SER A 7 -2.09 8.19 18.49
N SER A 8 -1.56 7.71 19.60
CA SER A 8 -0.77 6.49 19.58
C SER A 8 -1.65 5.33 19.11
N SER A 9 -1.07 4.44 18.34
CA SER A 9 -1.76 3.31 17.71
C SER A 9 -2.59 2.48 18.70
N GLU A 10 -2.08 2.24 19.89
CA GLU A 10 -2.76 1.46 20.95
C GLU A 10 -4.02 2.17 21.49
N LYS A 11 -3.92 3.47 21.74
CA LYS A 11 -5.05 4.30 22.19
C LYS A 11 -6.14 4.40 21.12
N PHE A 12 -5.74 4.42 19.85
CA PHE A 12 -6.65 4.49 18.72
C PHE A 12 -7.47 3.19 18.56
N LEU A 13 -6.83 2.01 18.63
CA LEU A 13 -7.57 0.75 18.54
C LEU A 13 -8.48 0.52 19.75
N LYS A 14 -8.09 1.00 20.94
CA LYS A 14 -8.96 0.96 22.10
C LYS A 14 -10.20 1.84 21.95
N LEU A 15 -10.06 3.00 21.29
CA LEU A 15 -11.19 3.85 20.91
C LEU A 15 -12.06 3.20 19.84
N LEU A 16 -11.47 2.48 18.89
CA LEU A 16 -12.20 1.76 17.85
C LEU A 16 -12.90 0.50 18.39
N GLY A 17 -12.36 -0.17 19.41
CA GLY A 17 -13.00 -1.31 20.05
C GLY A 17 -14.43 -1.02 20.52
N ASN A 18 -14.72 0.24 20.85
CA ASN A 18 -16.07 0.69 21.20
C ASN A 18 -17.00 0.89 19.98
N HIS A 19 -16.46 0.84 18.74
CA HIS A 19 -17.21 1.07 17.50
C HIS A 19 -17.27 -0.15 16.57
N PHE A 20 -16.37 -1.11 16.77
CA PHE A 20 -16.36 -2.39 16.08
C PHE A 20 -16.79 -3.48 17.05
N ASN A 21 -17.43 -4.51 16.51
CA ASN A 21 -17.87 -5.66 17.29
C ASN A 21 -16.72 -6.21 18.14
N GLU A 22 -16.89 -6.25 19.46
CA GLU A 22 -15.89 -6.70 20.45
C GLU A 22 -15.39 -8.14 20.20
N ASN A 23 -16.10 -8.88 19.36
CA ASN A 23 -15.72 -10.25 18.98
C ASN A 23 -14.62 -10.31 17.90
N TYR A 24 -14.17 -9.17 17.35
CA TYR A 24 -13.12 -9.15 16.34
C TYR A 24 -11.73 -8.95 16.95
N ILE A 25 -10.79 -9.80 16.52
CA ILE A 25 -9.38 -9.73 16.94
C ILE A 25 -8.62 -8.75 16.04
N ASN A 26 -7.99 -7.76 16.62
CA ASN A 26 -7.19 -6.78 15.86
C ASN A 26 -5.79 -7.33 15.57
N CYS A 27 -5.45 -7.45 14.29
CA CYS A 27 -4.17 -7.94 13.80
C CYS A 27 -3.38 -6.79 13.18
N VAL A 28 -2.18 -6.55 13.66
CA VAL A 28 -1.28 -5.48 13.22
C VAL A 28 0.16 -5.98 13.24
N SER A 29 0.94 -5.63 12.22
CA SER A 29 2.38 -5.93 12.14
C SER A 29 3.24 -4.68 12.23
N ASN A 30 4.53 -4.85 12.55
CA ASN A 30 5.52 -3.80 12.44
C ASN A 30 5.93 -3.64 10.96
N GLN A 31 5.45 -2.58 10.29
CA GLN A 31 5.68 -2.35 8.86
C GLN A 31 7.08 -1.79 8.60
N ILE A 32 7.92 -2.57 7.94
CA ILE A 32 9.35 -2.27 7.70
C ILE A 32 9.70 -2.09 6.21
N HIS A 33 8.70 -1.97 5.35
CA HIS A 33 8.85 -1.91 3.89
C HIS A 33 9.52 -3.17 3.32
N SER A 34 9.09 -4.32 3.80
CA SER A 34 9.52 -5.66 3.37
C SER A 34 8.58 -6.24 2.30
N ASN A 35 8.70 -7.54 2.06
CA ASN A 35 7.73 -8.37 1.34
C ASN A 35 7.27 -9.55 2.21
N ALA A 36 7.52 -9.49 3.52
CA ALA A 36 7.06 -10.47 4.47
C ALA A 36 5.54 -10.35 4.67
N ILE A 37 4.90 -11.49 4.79
CA ILE A 37 3.47 -11.65 5.05
C ILE A 37 3.33 -12.62 6.21
N VAL A 38 2.51 -12.27 7.18
CA VAL A 38 2.24 -13.09 8.36
C VAL A 38 0.75 -13.38 8.46
N LEU A 39 0.41 -14.46 9.13
CA LEU A 39 -0.97 -14.81 9.46
C LEU A 39 -1.51 -13.86 10.52
N GLY A 40 -2.81 -13.57 10.46
CA GLY A 40 -3.48 -12.73 11.43
C GLY A 40 -3.34 -13.26 12.85
N SER A 41 -3.46 -14.59 13.05
CA SER A 41 -3.24 -15.25 14.33
C SER A 41 -1.86 -15.01 14.96
N HIS A 42 -0.84 -14.76 14.13
CA HIS A 42 0.53 -14.42 14.58
C HIS A 42 0.77 -12.91 14.74
N SER A 43 -0.25 -12.09 14.57
CA SER A 43 -0.16 -10.62 14.57
C SER A 43 -1.19 -9.98 15.50
N GLN A 44 -1.74 -10.74 16.42
CA GLN A 44 -2.73 -10.28 17.38
C GLN A 44 -2.11 -9.30 18.38
N GLU A 45 -2.92 -8.37 18.87
CA GLU A 45 -2.56 -7.46 19.96
C GLU A 45 -1.22 -6.72 19.79
N TRP A 46 -0.97 -6.13 18.61
CA TRP A 46 0.26 -5.38 18.34
C TRP A 46 1.53 -6.24 18.43
N SER A 47 1.52 -7.38 17.78
CA SER A 47 2.71 -8.19 17.70
C SER A 47 3.87 -7.37 17.14
N LYS A 48 5.07 -7.56 17.70
CA LYS A 48 6.30 -6.96 17.18
C LYS A 48 6.81 -7.65 15.91
N THR A 49 5.96 -8.46 15.26
CA THR A 49 6.34 -9.21 14.06
C THR A 49 6.55 -8.29 12.90
N ASP A 50 7.73 -8.32 12.33
CA ASP A 50 8.12 -7.53 11.17
C ASP A 50 7.47 -8.08 9.89
N ALA A 51 6.48 -7.37 9.36
CA ALA A 51 5.81 -7.71 8.11
C ALA A 51 5.11 -6.50 7.51
N ASP A 52 4.87 -6.56 6.20
CA ASP A 52 4.12 -5.54 5.46
C ASP A 52 2.85 -6.13 4.83
N GLY A 53 2.55 -7.39 5.10
CA GLY A 53 1.34 -8.07 4.72
C GLY A 53 0.75 -8.88 5.86
N LEU A 54 -0.58 -8.88 5.94
CA LEU A 54 -1.38 -9.68 6.84
C LEU A 54 -2.33 -10.55 6.03
N LEU A 55 -2.46 -11.83 6.39
CA LEU A 55 -3.42 -12.74 5.81
C LEU A 55 -4.34 -13.27 6.91
N GLY A 56 -5.66 -13.14 6.72
CA GLY A 56 -6.65 -13.71 7.64
C GLY A 56 -6.65 -15.24 7.53
N ASP A 57 -6.49 -15.90 8.66
CA ASP A 57 -6.44 -17.36 8.82
C ASP A 57 -7.47 -17.88 9.81
N GLU A 58 -8.18 -16.97 10.48
CA GLU A 58 -9.26 -17.24 11.39
C GLU A 58 -10.46 -16.31 11.11
N TYR A 59 -11.64 -16.65 11.62
CA TYR A 59 -12.80 -15.77 11.55
C TYR A 59 -12.66 -14.58 12.50
N ASN A 60 -13.35 -13.51 12.18
CA ASN A 60 -13.41 -12.31 13.01
C ASN A 60 -12.05 -11.64 13.25
N GLN A 61 -11.18 -11.64 12.26
CA GLN A 61 -9.94 -10.89 12.29
C GLN A 61 -10.07 -9.55 11.57
N ASN A 62 -9.64 -8.48 12.22
CA ASN A 62 -9.46 -7.15 11.67
C ASN A 62 -8.01 -6.98 11.25
N LEU A 63 -7.73 -7.03 9.95
CA LEU A 63 -6.37 -6.84 9.42
C LEU A 63 -6.11 -5.37 9.15
N TRP A 64 -5.23 -4.78 9.94
CA TRP A 64 -4.91 -3.37 9.86
C TRP A 64 -3.57 -3.08 9.20
N VAL A 65 -3.57 -2.15 8.25
CA VAL A 65 -2.34 -1.54 7.72
C VAL A 65 -2.42 -0.03 7.83
N TYR A 66 -1.30 0.60 8.15
CA TYR A 66 -1.21 2.05 8.29
C TYR A 66 -0.32 2.66 7.22
N THR A 67 -0.79 3.75 6.61
CA THR A 67 -0.12 4.37 5.46
C THR A 67 -0.04 5.90 5.60
N ALA A 68 0.93 6.49 4.91
CA ALA A 68 1.00 7.91 4.57
C ALA A 68 1.84 8.00 3.30
N ASP A 69 1.19 7.92 2.14
CA ASP A 69 1.69 7.85 0.77
C ASP A 69 1.84 6.43 0.18
N CYS A 70 2.26 5.42 0.94
CA CYS A 70 2.22 4.03 0.47
C CYS A 70 0.78 3.56 0.26
N MET A 71 0.57 2.59 -0.64
CA MET A 71 -0.73 2.01 -0.93
C MET A 71 -1.15 1.01 0.14
N PRO A 72 -2.35 1.11 0.72
CA PRO A 72 -3.02 -0.05 1.28
C PRO A 72 -3.60 -0.86 0.10
N ILE A 73 -3.34 -2.15 0.05
CA ILE A 73 -3.93 -3.05 -0.95
C ILE A 73 -4.64 -4.18 -0.22
N PHE A 74 -5.91 -4.37 -0.54
CA PHE A 74 -6.74 -5.39 0.04
C PHE A 74 -7.06 -6.47 -0.96
N PHE A 75 -7.11 -7.70 -0.49
CA PHE A 75 -7.47 -8.87 -1.26
C PHE A 75 -8.60 -9.62 -0.55
N ALA A 76 -9.53 -10.15 -1.32
CA ALA A 76 -10.60 -11.01 -0.82
C ALA A 76 -10.90 -12.12 -1.84
N ASP A 77 -10.86 -13.36 -1.41
CA ASP A 77 -11.30 -14.51 -2.20
C ASP A 77 -12.80 -14.74 -1.98
N LYS A 78 -13.59 -14.60 -3.06
CA LYS A 78 -15.06 -14.76 -3.01
C LYS A 78 -15.49 -16.15 -2.57
N ARG A 79 -14.69 -17.18 -2.85
CA ARG A 79 -15.01 -18.58 -2.62
C ARG A 79 -14.54 -19.06 -1.24
N THR A 80 -13.27 -18.82 -0.90
CA THR A 80 -12.69 -19.29 0.38
C THR A 80 -12.94 -18.32 1.53
N ARG A 81 -13.35 -17.07 1.23
CA ARG A 81 -13.53 -15.98 2.19
C ARG A 81 -12.23 -15.50 2.84
N ASN A 82 -11.08 -16.01 2.41
CA ASN A 82 -9.79 -15.50 2.88
C ASN A 82 -9.59 -14.05 2.45
N VAL A 83 -9.10 -13.24 3.38
CA VAL A 83 -8.80 -11.83 3.15
C VAL A 83 -7.35 -11.51 3.48
N ALA A 84 -6.79 -10.49 2.84
CA ALA A 84 -5.45 -10.02 3.17
C ALA A 84 -5.34 -8.50 3.04
N ALA A 85 -4.42 -7.92 3.80
CA ALA A 85 -4.08 -6.51 3.75
C ALA A 85 -2.58 -6.33 3.52
N LEU A 86 -2.18 -5.49 2.56
CA LEU A 86 -0.77 -5.14 2.31
C LEU A 86 -0.52 -3.65 2.55
N HIS A 87 0.54 -3.33 3.25
CA HIS A 87 1.23 -2.05 3.16
C HIS A 87 2.22 -2.10 1.99
N CYS A 88 1.89 -1.46 0.89
CA CYS A 88 2.65 -1.59 -0.35
C CYS A 88 3.20 -0.24 -0.83
N GLY A 89 4.43 0.06 -0.44
CA GLY A 89 5.20 1.19 -0.97
C GLY A 89 6.13 0.76 -2.10
N ARG A 90 7.03 1.68 -2.50
CA ARG A 90 8.04 1.44 -3.53
C ARG A 90 8.86 0.18 -3.24
N LYS A 91 9.39 0.05 -2.01
CA LYS A 91 10.22 -1.11 -1.63
C LYS A 91 9.44 -2.43 -1.64
N GLY A 92 8.17 -2.41 -1.22
CA GLY A 92 7.29 -3.59 -1.29
C GLY A 92 7.10 -4.07 -2.73
N LEU A 93 6.86 -3.15 -3.67
CA LEU A 93 6.77 -3.46 -5.11
C LEU A 93 8.10 -4.00 -5.67
N GLU A 94 9.23 -3.38 -5.34
CA GLU A 94 10.57 -3.84 -5.74
C GLU A 94 10.85 -5.28 -5.26
N LYS A 95 10.38 -5.61 -4.06
CA LYS A 95 10.53 -6.94 -3.43
C LYS A 95 9.41 -7.92 -3.81
N LYS A 96 8.47 -7.50 -4.68
CA LYS A 96 7.38 -8.36 -5.19
C LYS A 96 6.42 -8.87 -4.10
N ILE A 97 6.02 -8.02 -3.17
CA ILE A 97 5.10 -8.38 -2.08
C ILE A 97 3.76 -8.92 -2.61
N ILE A 98 3.24 -8.38 -3.72
CA ILE A 98 2.00 -8.83 -4.37
C ILE A 98 2.15 -10.29 -4.81
N LYS A 99 3.24 -10.62 -5.51
CA LYS A 99 3.51 -11.98 -5.95
C LYS A 99 3.64 -12.95 -4.78
N ASN A 100 4.29 -12.53 -3.69
CA ASN A 100 4.41 -13.36 -2.50
C ASN A 100 3.04 -13.67 -1.90
N LEU A 101 2.15 -12.66 -1.79
CA LEU A 101 0.81 -12.88 -1.28
C LEU A 101 0.01 -13.82 -2.19
N VAL A 102 0.05 -13.59 -3.49
CA VAL A 102 -0.67 -14.44 -4.46
C VAL A 102 -0.23 -15.90 -4.38
N LYS A 103 1.07 -16.17 -4.20
CA LYS A 103 1.57 -17.54 -3.96
C LYS A 103 1.02 -18.17 -2.67
N ILE A 104 0.81 -17.36 -1.62
CA ILE A 104 0.20 -17.87 -0.39
C ILE A 104 -1.27 -18.20 -0.65
N PHE A 105 -2.01 -17.35 -1.35
CA PHE A 105 -3.39 -17.66 -1.76
C PHE A 105 -3.47 -18.96 -2.58
N ASP A 106 -2.46 -19.27 -3.41
CA ASP A 106 -2.38 -20.54 -4.15
C ASP A 106 -2.38 -21.76 -3.21
N THR A 107 -1.73 -21.65 -2.05
CA THR A 107 -1.69 -22.75 -1.06
C THR A 107 -3.06 -22.99 -0.40
N PHE A 108 -3.94 -22.01 -0.43
CA PHE A 108 -5.33 -22.14 0.03
C PHE A 108 -6.30 -22.54 -1.11
N GLY A 109 -5.76 -22.83 -2.29
CA GLY A 109 -6.57 -23.23 -3.45
C GLY A 109 -7.38 -22.11 -4.06
N THR A 110 -6.96 -20.84 -3.86
CA THR A 110 -7.59 -19.67 -4.49
C THR A 110 -7.37 -19.71 -6.00
N ILE A 111 -8.43 -19.48 -6.77
CA ILE A 111 -8.36 -19.27 -8.21
C ILE A 111 -8.44 -17.77 -8.54
N ARG A 112 -7.73 -17.34 -9.58
CA ARG A 112 -7.57 -15.91 -9.91
C ARG A 112 -8.89 -15.20 -10.18
N ASP A 113 -9.85 -15.86 -10.77
CA ASP A 113 -11.18 -15.31 -11.09
C ASP A 113 -12.01 -15.01 -9.84
N ASP A 114 -11.68 -15.63 -8.70
CA ASP A 114 -12.36 -15.38 -7.43
C ASP A 114 -11.66 -14.32 -6.56
N LEU A 115 -10.43 -13.92 -6.91
CA LEU A 115 -9.66 -12.98 -6.14
C LEU A 115 -10.00 -11.54 -6.50
N LEU A 116 -10.63 -10.81 -5.59
CA LEU A 116 -10.90 -9.38 -5.69
C LEU A 116 -9.78 -8.58 -5.05
N VAL A 117 -9.42 -7.45 -5.66
CA VAL A 117 -8.35 -6.57 -5.18
C VAL A 117 -8.81 -5.12 -5.17
N ALA A 118 -8.54 -4.41 -4.07
CA ALA A 118 -8.77 -2.98 -3.96
C ALA A 118 -7.47 -2.25 -3.57
N ILE A 119 -7.04 -1.30 -4.40
CA ILE A 119 -5.91 -0.41 -4.12
C ILE A 119 -6.45 0.90 -3.56
N GLY A 120 -6.16 1.20 -2.31
CA GLY A 120 -6.63 2.40 -1.63
C GLY A 120 -5.88 3.68 -1.99
N PRO A 121 -6.22 4.81 -1.31
CA PRO A 121 -5.57 6.09 -1.50
C PRO A 121 -4.07 6.03 -1.26
N ALA A 122 -3.29 6.64 -2.14
CA ALA A 122 -1.83 6.68 -2.07
C ALA A 122 -1.30 7.92 -2.79
N ILE A 123 -0.01 8.21 -2.67
CA ILE A 123 0.60 9.30 -3.39
C ILE A 123 0.51 9.05 -4.90
N SER A 124 0.01 10.03 -5.65
CA SER A 124 -0.06 9.93 -7.10
C SER A 124 1.30 10.20 -7.76
N LYS A 125 1.43 9.79 -9.00
CA LYS A 125 2.65 9.92 -9.80
C LYS A 125 3.13 11.38 -9.89
N GLU A 126 2.20 12.34 -10.00
CA GLU A 126 2.48 13.77 -10.12
C GLU A 126 3.23 14.33 -8.89
N HIS A 127 2.99 13.73 -7.72
CA HIS A 127 3.55 14.15 -6.44
C HIS A 127 4.67 13.23 -5.93
N TYR A 128 4.90 12.08 -6.61
CA TYR A 128 5.94 11.15 -6.20
C TYR A 128 7.18 11.27 -7.10
N LEU A 129 7.93 12.34 -6.85
CA LEU A 129 9.16 12.62 -7.56
C LEU A 129 10.33 11.86 -6.95
N VAL A 130 11.11 11.21 -7.79
CA VAL A 130 12.33 10.47 -7.42
C VAL A 130 13.48 10.82 -8.37
N ASP A 131 14.72 10.60 -7.96
CA ASP A 131 15.86 10.75 -8.84
C ASP A 131 15.89 9.69 -9.95
N LYS A 132 16.69 9.93 -10.99
CA LYS A 132 16.77 9.07 -12.18
C LYS A 132 17.27 7.65 -11.85
N MET A 133 18.20 7.52 -10.90
CA MET A 133 18.72 6.21 -10.52
C MET A 133 17.64 5.40 -9.81
N THR A 134 16.98 5.99 -8.83
CA THR A 134 15.85 5.37 -8.12
C THR A 134 14.75 4.93 -9.08
N LEU A 135 14.41 5.76 -10.08
CA LEU A 135 13.39 5.40 -11.06
C LEU A 135 13.80 4.19 -11.91
N LYS A 136 15.03 4.19 -12.44
CA LYS A 136 15.56 3.06 -13.22
C LYS A 136 15.60 1.77 -12.42
N GLU A 137 16.11 1.85 -11.19
CA GLU A 137 16.22 0.69 -10.32
C GLU A 137 14.85 0.14 -9.93
N PHE A 138 13.89 1.02 -9.64
CA PHE A 138 12.52 0.62 -9.38
C PHE A 138 11.93 -0.20 -10.53
N TYR A 139 11.96 0.32 -11.77
CA TYR A 139 11.36 -0.41 -12.89
C TYR A 139 12.12 -1.70 -13.23
N ARG A 140 13.43 -1.73 -13.05
CA ARG A 140 14.21 -2.95 -13.18
C ARG A 140 13.76 -4.03 -12.18
N LYS A 141 13.58 -3.67 -10.91
CA LYS A 141 13.19 -4.58 -9.83
C LYS A 141 11.69 -4.89 -9.83
N ALA A 142 10.86 -3.87 -9.92
CA ALA A 142 9.41 -3.99 -9.76
C ALA A 142 8.71 -4.55 -11.02
N GLU A 143 9.23 -4.27 -12.21
CA GLU A 143 8.60 -4.65 -13.48
C GLU A 143 9.48 -5.50 -14.41
N ASN A 144 10.70 -5.87 -13.98
CA ASN A 144 11.70 -6.55 -14.78
C ASN A 144 12.03 -5.82 -16.11
N LYS A 145 11.98 -4.48 -16.09
CA LYS A 145 12.18 -3.64 -17.27
C LYS A 145 13.40 -2.77 -17.15
N ASN A 146 14.24 -2.80 -18.19
CA ASN A 146 15.26 -1.78 -18.40
C ASN A 146 14.61 -0.60 -19.13
N ILE A 147 14.44 0.52 -18.43
CA ILE A 147 13.90 1.74 -19.04
C ILE A 147 15.00 2.70 -19.42
N THR A 148 14.91 3.23 -20.63
CA THR A 148 15.67 4.41 -21.05
C THR A 148 14.87 5.65 -20.61
N VAL A 149 15.37 6.35 -19.60
CA VAL A 149 14.74 7.61 -19.15
C VAL A 149 15.14 8.71 -20.12
N LYS A 150 14.23 9.08 -21.03
CA LYS A 150 14.40 10.31 -21.83
C LYS A 150 14.14 11.50 -20.91
N LEU A 151 15.06 12.47 -20.93
CA LEU A 151 14.84 13.76 -20.25
C LEU A 151 13.76 14.51 -20.99
N THR A 152 12.55 14.54 -20.48
CA THR A 152 11.54 15.51 -20.95
C THR A 152 11.84 16.84 -20.29
N LYS A 153 12.51 17.72 -21.05
CA LYS A 153 12.63 19.14 -20.71
C LYS A 153 11.30 19.82 -21.02
N THR A 154 10.36 19.80 -20.10
CA THR A 154 9.23 20.72 -20.17
C THR A 154 9.05 21.40 -18.83
N LYS A 155 9.44 22.67 -18.83
CA LYS A 155 9.29 23.64 -17.71
C LYS A 155 7.82 23.91 -17.33
N LYS A 156 6.84 23.32 -17.98
CA LYS A 156 5.41 23.69 -17.86
C LYS A 156 4.60 22.87 -16.85
N ASP A 157 5.13 21.75 -16.36
CA ASP A 157 4.35 20.83 -15.51
C ASP A 157 4.73 20.87 -14.02
N LEU A 158 5.53 21.85 -13.61
CA LEU A 158 5.93 22.05 -12.22
C LEU A 158 5.30 23.32 -11.67
N CYS A 159 4.03 23.29 -11.36
CA CYS A 159 3.41 24.26 -10.46
C CYS A 159 3.83 23.97 -9.02
N PHE A 160 5.00 24.47 -8.63
CA PHE A 160 5.35 24.71 -7.24
C PHE A 160 5.50 26.22 -7.04
N SER A 161 4.51 26.81 -6.38
CA SER A 161 4.65 28.12 -5.75
C SER A 161 5.36 27.90 -4.41
N ASP A 162 6.67 27.83 -4.41
CA ASP A 162 7.52 28.24 -3.29
C ASP A 162 8.95 28.37 -3.81
N SER A 163 9.30 29.62 -3.96
CA SER A 163 10.65 30.10 -4.29
C SER A 163 11.59 29.78 -3.13
N ASN A 164 12.58 28.96 -3.35
CA ASN A 164 13.99 29.18 -3.07
C ASN A 164 14.79 27.87 -3.04
N HIS A 165 15.83 27.81 -3.90
CA HIS A 165 16.94 26.85 -3.84
C HIS A 165 16.68 25.40 -4.28
N PHE A 166 16.09 25.16 -5.45
CA PHE A 166 16.31 23.89 -6.13
C PHE A 166 17.30 24.06 -7.29
N LYS A 167 18.57 23.59 -7.08
CA LYS A 167 19.44 23.23 -8.18
C LYS A 167 18.68 22.29 -9.10
N GLU A 168 18.81 22.43 -10.43
CA GLU A 168 18.18 21.58 -11.45
C GLU A 168 18.46 20.08 -11.20
N GLN A 169 17.73 19.47 -10.31
CA GLN A 169 17.73 18.02 -10.13
C GLN A 169 16.70 17.45 -11.10
N ASN A 170 17.14 16.55 -11.99
CA ASN A 170 16.29 15.83 -12.92
C ASN A 170 15.38 14.83 -12.16
N PHE A 171 14.28 15.31 -11.59
CA PHE A 171 13.30 14.48 -10.94
C PHE A 171 12.40 13.79 -11.96
N ASN A 172 12.07 12.54 -11.70
CA ASN A 172 11.16 11.74 -12.51
C ASN A 172 9.98 11.25 -11.67
N GLN A 173 8.84 11.20 -12.29
CA GLN A 173 7.59 10.78 -11.66
C GLN A 173 7.52 9.25 -11.59
N LEU A 174 7.27 8.71 -10.40
CA LEU A 174 7.11 7.28 -10.17
C LEU A 174 5.64 6.96 -9.90
N ASP A 175 5.07 6.05 -10.68
CA ASP A 175 3.68 5.64 -10.59
C ASP A 175 3.54 4.30 -9.86
N LEU A 176 3.26 4.38 -8.55
CA LEU A 176 3.12 3.18 -7.70
C LEU A 176 1.86 2.38 -8.07
N LYS A 177 0.72 3.06 -8.25
CA LYS A 177 -0.57 2.40 -8.52
C LYS A 177 -0.52 1.64 -9.84
N ARG A 178 0.04 2.26 -10.88
CA ARG A 178 0.22 1.61 -12.19
C ARG A 178 1.15 0.40 -12.09
N SER A 179 2.22 0.50 -11.31
CA SER A 179 3.15 -0.63 -11.12
C SER A 179 2.51 -1.77 -10.31
N ALA A 180 1.72 -1.46 -9.28
CA ALA A 180 0.94 -2.46 -8.55
C ALA A 180 -0.06 -3.16 -9.48
N TYR A 181 -0.84 -2.39 -10.24
CA TYR A 181 -1.79 -2.92 -11.22
C TYR A 181 -1.13 -3.88 -12.21
N ARG A 182 0.05 -3.50 -12.75
CA ARG A 182 0.81 -4.39 -13.65
C ARG A 182 1.27 -5.67 -12.97
N GLN A 183 1.71 -5.59 -11.70
CA GLN A 183 2.08 -6.79 -10.96
C GLN A 183 0.87 -7.71 -10.74
N LEU A 184 -0.31 -7.17 -10.43
CA LEU A 184 -1.55 -7.94 -10.31
C LEU A 184 -1.93 -8.65 -11.62
N LEU A 185 -1.87 -7.94 -12.76
CA LEU A 185 -2.10 -8.54 -14.07
C LEU A 185 -1.07 -9.64 -14.41
N ASN A 186 0.20 -9.44 -14.04
CA ASN A 186 1.25 -10.44 -14.27
C ASN A 186 1.06 -11.71 -13.41
N GLU A 187 0.31 -11.61 -12.30
CA GLU A 187 -0.11 -12.77 -11.50
C GLU A 187 -1.47 -13.33 -11.98
N ASN A 188 -1.93 -12.95 -13.17
CA ASN A 188 -3.17 -13.39 -13.83
C ASN A 188 -4.46 -13.02 -13.09
N ILE A 189 -4.46 -11.97 -12.27
CA ILE A 189 -5.70 -11.46 -11.66
C ILE A 189 -6.46 -10.67 -12.74
N PRO A 190 -7.75 -11.01 -13.00
CA PRO A 190 -8.53 -10.31 -14.00
C PRO A 190 -8.62 -8.81 -13.73
N HIS A 191 -8.52 -7.99 -14.77
CA HIS A 191 -8.61 -6.53 -14.64
C HIS A 191 -9.96 -6.07 -14.06
N THR A 192 -11.02 -6.83 -14.32
CA THR A 192 -12.38 -6.60 -13.77
C THR A 192 -12.48 -6.80 -12.26
N ASN A 193 -11.53 -7.51 -11.68
CA ASN A 193 -11.46 -7.81 -10.24
C ASN A 193 -10.55 -6.82 -9.48
N ILE A 194 -10.02 -5.80 -10.17
CA ILE A 194 -9.08 -4.83 -9.58
C ILE A 194 -9.73 -3.44 -9.56
N ASP A 195 -9.99 -2.93 -8.37
CA ASP A 195 -10.42 -1.54 -8.17
C ASP A 195 -9.26 -0.67 -7.67
N ILE A 196 -9.16 0.56 -8.19
CA ILE A 196 -8.06 1.47 -7.89
C ILE A 196 -8.59 2.84 -7.52
N SER A 197 -8.38 3.25 -6.27
CA SER A 197 -8.70 4.61 -5.84
C SER A 197 -7.90 5.64 -6.62
N ASN A 198 -8.58 6.66 -7.13
CA ASN A 198 -7.95 7.80 -7.81
C ASN A 198 -7.47 8.89 -6.82
N LEU A 199 -7.75 8.75 -5.52
CA LEU A 199 -7.40 9.71 -4.50
C LEU A 199 -5.89 9.76 -4.24
N CYS A 200 -5.36 10.98 -4.09
CA CYS A 200 -3.95 11.23 -3.82
C CYS A 200 -3.76 11.75 -2.39
N THR A 201 -2.99 11.03 -1.58
CA THR A 201 -2.71 11.41 -0.18
C THR A 201 -1.97 12.75 -0.06
N TYR A 202 -1.13 13.08 -1.04
CA TYR A 202 -0.42 14.36 -1.07
C TYR A 202 -1.34 15.54 -1.41
N LYS A 203 -2.22 15.37 -2.41
CA LYS A 203 -3.10 16.42 -2.92
C LYS A 203 -4.22 16.75 -1.94
N PHE A 204 -4.87 15.74 -1.38
CA PHE A 204 -6.03 15.91 -0.50
C PHE A 204 -5.59 16.02 0.97
N ASN A 205 -5.06 17.20 1.34
CA ASN A 205 -4.43 17.44 2.64
C ASN A 205 -5.40 17.46 3.83
N ASN A 206 -6.67 17.80 3.59
CA ASN A 206 -7.70 17.79 4.63
C ASN A 206 -8.22 16.38 4.96
N GLU A 207 -8.00 15.41 4.04
CA GLU A 207 -8.51 14.04 4.13
C GLU A 207 -7.42 13.05 4.51
N PHE A 208 -6.17 13.29 4.06
CA PHE A 208 -5.09 12.32 4.21
C PHE A 208 -3.82 12.92 4.79
N TYR A 209 -3.12 12.13 5.59
CA TYR A 209 -1.73 12.39 5.94
C TYR A 209 -0.80 12.01 4.79
N SER A 210 0.25 12.79 4.59
CA SER A 210 1.29 12.50 3.61
C SER A 210 2.66 12.74 4.23
N TRP A 211 3.46 11.69 4.26
CA TRP A 211 4.85 11.79 4.72
C TRP A 211 5.69 12.66 3.76
N ARG A 212 5.42 12.56 2.46
CA ARG A 212 6.10 13.36 1.44
C ARG A 212 5.85 14.86 1.64
N ARG A 213 4.62 15.22 1.99
CA ARG A 213 4.22 16.62 2.18
C ARG A 213 4.78 17.22 3.46
N SER A 214 4.66 16.54 4.60
CA SER A 214 4.89 17.16 5.92
C SER A 214 5.78 16.34 6.86
N LYS A 215 6.37 15.22 6.42
CA LYS A 215 7.18 14.33 7.26
C LYS A 215 6.50 13.91 8.56
N THR A 216 5.17 13.88 8.56
CA THR A 216 4.37 13.55 9.74
C THR A 216 4.54 12.10 10.15
N ILE A 217 4.46 11.84 11.46
CA ILE A 217 4.35 10.50 12.02
C ILE A 217 2.93 9.95 11.96
N SER A 218 1.93 10.81 11.74
CA SER A 218 0.52 10.42 11.65
C SER A 218 0.25 9.57 10.41
N ARG A 219 -0.71 8.67 10.51
CA ARG A 219 -1.04 7.69 9.45
C ARG A 219 -2.54 7.60 9.23
N GLN A 220 -2.93 7.18 8.02
CA GLN A 220 -4.24 6.60 7.76
C GLN A 220 -4.20 5.14 8.19
N TRP A 221 -5.22 4.73 8.92
CA TRP A 221 -5.46 3.34 9.26
C TRP A 221 -6.46 2.74 8.27
N ASN A 222 -6.13 1.60 7.73
CA ASN A 222 -6.88 0.94 6.68
C ASN A 222 -7.16 -0.50 7.11
N LEU A 223 -8.38 -0.96 6.92
CA LEU A 223 -8.91 -2.20 7.50
C LEU A 223 -9.61 -3.05 6.46
N ILE A 224 -9.41 -4.36 6.53
CA ILE A 224 -10.28 -5.40 5.99
C ILE A 224 -10.55 -6.44 7.08
N CYS A 225 -11.76 -7.01 7.10
CA CYS A 225 -12.19 -8.02 8.06
C CYS A 225 -12.37 -9.38 7.37
N SER A 226 -11.98 -10.46 8.07
CA SER A 226 -12.29 -11.85 7.68
C SER A 226 -13.65 -12.31 8.20
#